data_9a74331fe20f55507d36c7b0677e5345
#
_entry.id   9a74331fe20f55507d36c7b0677e5345
#
_cell.length_a   1.000
_cell.length_b   1.000
_cell.length_c   1.000
_cell.angle_alpha   90.00
_cell.angle_beta   90.00
_cell.angle_gamma   90.00
#
_symmetry.space_group_name_H-M   'P 1'
#
loop_
_entity.id
_entity.type
_entity.pdbx_description
1 polymer ?
#
loop_
_entity_poly.entity_id
_entity_poly.type
_entity_poly.pdbx_seq_one_letter_code
_entity_poly.pdbx_strand_id
1 'polypeptide(L)'
;MEMRRLGSTEIMISPLGLGTVKFGRNEQVKYPSHFNIPDDKAVQHILSLAKEHGINLLDTAPAYGTSQERIGKLLPGKRDEWVIVSKVGEFFEHGKSRFDFSFKTTIKVIEETLATLKTDYLDVALIHSDGNDLQILEQEGAADALRTLKERGLIRAHGMSSKTIEGGVQVVEVMDIVMVTCNPSYNEELPVLQAAKKSNKGVLIKKGLQSGHVAGGQGVEESLRFIFSQPGVNGMIVGTINPDHLLSNIRILERVLQKVPE
;
A
#
# COMPACT_ATOMS: atom_id res chain seq x y z
N MET A 1 5.70 -11.91 -13.28
CA MET A 1 6.59 -10.83 -12.69
C MET A 1 7.54 -11.45 -11.69
N GLU A 2 8.81 -11.06 -11.69
CA GLU A 2 9.79 -11.48 -10.69
C GLU A 2 9.47 -10.83 -9.33
N MET A 3 9.50 -11.63 -8.26
CA MET A 3 9.23 -11.16 -6.91
C MET A 3 10.42 -10.40 -6.34
N ARG A 4 10.16 -9.37 -5.54
CA ARG A 4 11.17 -8.54 -4.91
C ARG A 4 11.07 -8.63 -3.40
N ARG A 5 12.22 -8.73 -2.73
CA ARG A 5 12.26 -8.67 -1.27
C ARG A 5 11.92 -7.25 -0.81
N LEU A 6 11.04 -7.12 0.18
CA LEU A 6 10.63 -5.82 0.72
C LEU A 6 11.65 -5.34 1.77
N GLY A 7 12.68 -4.65 1.30
CA GLY A 7 13.81 -4.22 2.12
C GLY A 7 14.53 -5.38 2.80
N SER A 8 14.85 -5.24 4.08
CA SER A 8 15.50 -6.27 4.91
C SER A 8 14.54 -7.33 5.45
N THR A 9 13.23 -7.22 5.18
CA THR A 9 12.24 -8.21 5.66
C THR A 9 12.31 -9.50 4.84
N GLU A 10 11.71 -10.59 5.35
CA GLU A 10 11.55 -11.85 4.62
C GLU A 10 10.30 -11.86 3.71
N ILE A 11 9.69 -10.69 3.47
CA ILE A 11 8.45 -10.58 2.70
C ILE A 11 8.81 -10.40 1.21
N MET A 12 8.32 -11.32 0.37
CA MET A 12 8.49 -11.27 -1.07
C MET A 12 7.22 -10.71 -1.72
N ILE A 13 7.33 -9.63 -2.48
CA ILE A 13 6.22 -8.94 -3.12
C ILE A 13 6.37 -8.90 -4.63
N SER A 14 5.23 -8.89 -5.33
CA SER A 14 5.20 -8.48 -6.72
C SER A 14 5.51 -6.97 -6.84
N PRO A 15 6.25 -6.54 -7.87
CA PRO A 15 6.57 -5.11 -8.05
C PRO A 15 5.32 -4.25 -8.31
N LEU A 16 4.21 -4.84 -8.76
CA LEU A 16 2.91 -4.18 -8.83
C LEU A 16 1.99 -4.76 -7.76
N GLY A 17 1.40 -3.90 -6.94
CA GLY A 17 0.38 -4.25 -5.96
C GLY A 17 -0.97 -3.64 -6.30
N LEU A 18 -2.05 -4.26 -5.84
CA LEU A 18 -3.42 -3.80 -6.04
C LEU A 18 -3.90 -3.00 -4.82
N GLY A 19 -4.19 -1.71 -5.04
CA GLY A 19 -4.84 -0.85 -4.05
C GLY A 19 -6.36 -1.03 -4.09
N THR A 20 -6.96 -1.23 -2.93
CA THR A 20 -8.34 -1.72 -2.81
C THR A 20 -9.34 -0.67 -2.30
N VAL A 21 -8.97 0.62 -2.25
CA VAL A 21 -9.90 1.67 -1.81
C VAL A 21 -11.21 1.65 -2.62
N LYS A 22 -11.14 1.42 -3.93
CA LYS A 22 -12.31 1.34 -4.82
C LYS A 22 -13.22 0.13 -4.57
N PHE A 23 -12.78 -0.84 -3.79
CA PHE A 23 -13.63 -1.99 -3.42
C PHE A 23 -14.68 -1.61 -2.37
N GLY A 24 -14.49 -0.55 -1.60
CA GLY A 24 -15.39 -0.22 -0.52
C GLY A 24 -15.66 1.26 -0.29
N ARG A 25 -14.94 2.17 -0.94
CA ARG A 25 -15.09 3.62 -0.73
C ARG A 25 -15.02 4.38 -2.05
N ASN A 26 -16.00 5.25 -2.30
CA ASN A 26 -16.05 6.16 -3.45
C ASN A 26 -16.26 7.63 -3.05
N GLU A 27 -16.35 7.92 -1.74
CA GLU A 27 -16.47 9.28 -1.20
C GLU A 27 -15.11 9.81 -0.73
N GLN A 28 -14.88 11.11 -0.94
CA GLN A 28 -13.64 11.80 -0.55
C GLN A 28 -12.37 11.10 -1.06
N VAL A 29 -12.42 10.60 -2.28
CA VAL A 29 -11.31 9.95 -2.99
C VAL A 29 -10.77 10.85 -4.10
N LYS A 30 -9.45 10.79 -4.37
CA LYS A 30 -8.76 11.70 -5.30
C LYS A 30 -8.73 11.19 -6.75
N TYR A 31 -9.77 10.50 -7.21
CA TYR A 31 -9.86 10.03 -8.60
C TYR A 31 -10.47 11.10 -9.51
N PRO A 32 -10.08 11.15 -10.81
CA PRO A 32 -10.55 12.18 -11.75
C PRO A 32 -12.02 12.08 -12.09
N SER A 33 -12.61 10.89 -11.95
CA SER A 33 -14.02 10.64 -12.25
C SER A 33 -14.71 9.90 -11.12
N HIS A 34 -16.01 10.14 -10.99
CA HIS A 34 -16.86 9.35 -10.11
C HIS A 34 -16.92 7.90 -10.60
N PHE A 35 -16.99 6.95 -9.67
CA PHE A 35 -17.17 5.53 -9.95
C PHE A 35 -18.15 4.92 -8.94
N ASN A 36 -18.84 3.87 -9.36
CA ASN A 36 -19.64 3.06 -8.46
C ASN A 36 -18.77 2.00 -7.80
N ILE A 37 -19.06 1.70 -6.54
CA ILE A 37 -18.41 0.57 -5.85
C ILE A 37 -18.84 -0.71 -6.60
N PRO A 38 -17.87 -1.54 -7.06
CA PRO A 38 -18.17 -2.77 -7.80
C PRO A 38 -18.91 -3.77 -6.91
N ASP A 39 -19.68 -4.67 -7.52
CA ASP A 39 -20.26 -5.80 -6.82
C ASP A 39 -19.19 -6.85 -6.43
N ASP A 40 -19.57 -7.86 -5.64
CA ASP A 40 -18.65 -8.90 -5.18
C ASP A 40 -18.09 -9.74 -6.33
N LYS A 41 -18.83 -9.94 -7.42
CA LYS A 41 -18.37 -10.68 -8.60
C LYS A 41 -17.26 -9.93 -9.32
N ALA A 42 -17.43 -8.62 -9.50
CA ALA A 42 -16.41 -7.77 -10.11
C ALA A 42 -15.14 -7.68 -9.24
N VAL A 43 -15.28 -7.58 -7.91
CA VAL A 43 -14.14 -7.62 -6.98
C VAL A 43 -13.42 -8.97 -7.06
N GLN A 44 -14.15 -10.08 -7.03
CA GLN A 44 -13.58 -11.42 -7.13
C GLN A 44 -12.84 -11.61 -8.46
N HIS A 45 -13.41 -11.12 -9.56
CA HIS A 45 -12.77 -11.18 -10.87
C HIS A 45 -11.44 -10.42 -10.91
N ILE A 46 -11.39 -9.20 -10.37
CA ILE A 46 -10.14 -8.41 -10.28
C ILE A 46 -9.09 -9.10 -9.40
N LEU A 47 -9.49 -9.67 -8.26
CA LEU A 47 -8.57 -10.41 -7.38
C LEU A 47 -8.02 -11.67 -8.06
N SER A 48 -8.89 -12.43 -8.74
CA SER A 48 -8.47 -13.63 -9.50
C SER A 48 -7.50 -13.26 -10.62
N LEU A 49 -7.82 -12.23 -11.39
CA LEU A 49 -6.97 -11.73 -12.47
C LEU A 49 -5.60 -11.26 -11.95
N ALA A 50 -5.57 -10.54 -10.82
CA ALA A 50 -4.33 -10.13 -10.18
C ALA A 50 -3.46 -11.34 -9.82
N LYS A 51 -4.05 -12.36 -9.19
CA LYS A 51 -3.36 -13.61 -8.83
C LYS A 51 -2.84 -14.36 -10.05
N GLU A 52 -3.66 -14.56 -11.08
CA GLU A 52 -3.30 -15.26 -12.34
C GLU A 52 -2.09 -14.61 -13.01
N HIS A 53 -1.92 -13.29 -12.87
CA HIS A 53 -0.80 -12.54 -13.42
C HIS A 53 0.36 -12.31 -12.44
N GLY A 54 0.38 -13.03 -11.31
CA GLY A 54 1.49 -13.03 -10.34
C GLY A 54 1.54 -11.79 -9.45
N ILE A 55 0.42 -11.08 -9.28
CA ILE A 55 0.30 -10.05 -8.23
C ILE A 55 -0.06 -10.75 -6.92
N ASN A 56 0.78 -10.57 -5.91
CA ASN A 56 0.52 -11.06 -4.55
C ASN A 56 0.35 -9.92 -3.52
N LEU A 57 0.59 -8.67 -3.89
CA LEU A 57 0.56 -7.52 -3.00
C LEU A 57 -0.80 -6.83 -3.04
N LEU A 58 -1.48 -6.78 -1.89
CA LEU A 58 -2.74 -6.03 -1.69
C LEU A 58 -2.54 -4.91 -0.67
N ASP A 59 -2.99 -3.70 -1.01
CA ASP A 59 -3.02 -2.55 -0.11
C ASP A 59 -4.45 -2.19 0.24
N THR A 60 -4.78 -2.27 1.53
CA THR A 60 -6.09 -1.95 2.09
C THR A 60 -5.99 -1.06 3.33
N ALA A 61 -7.11 -0.68 3.91
CA ALA A 61 -7.20 0.05 5.19
C ALA A 61 -8.61 -0.05 5.77
N PRO A 62 -8.79 0.08 7.10
CA PRO A 62 -10.11 0.26 7.71
C PRO A 62 -10.89 1.46 7.14
N ALA A 63 -10.17 2.55 6.82
CA ALA A 63 -10.74 3.74 6.19
C ALA A 63 -11.25 3.54 4.75
N TYR A 64 -11.10 2.35 4.16
CA TYR A 64 -11.56 2.04 2.79
C TYR A 64 -12.96 1.42 2.75
N GLY A 65 -13.82 1.75 3.71
CA GLY A 65 -15.21 1.27 3.79
C GLY A 65 -15.24 -0.27 3.90
N THR A 66 -15.99 -0.94 3.03
CA THR A 66 -16.14 -2.41 3.05
C THR A 66 -14.99 -3.18 2.40
N SER A 67 -13.88 -2.53 2.05
CA SER A 67 -12.77 -3.16 1.32
C SER A 67 -12.18 -4.38 2.02
N GLN A 68 -11.87 -4.26 3.33
CA GLN A 68 -11.29 -5.36 4.11
C GLN A 68 -12.25 -6.55 4.27
N GLU A 69 -13.53 -6.28 4.50
CA GLU A 69 -14.56 -7.32 4.58
C GLU A 69 -14.64 -8.12 3.27
N ARG A 70 -14.60 -7.42 2.13
CA ARG A 70 -14.62 -8.06 0.81
C ARG A 70 -13.36 -8.87 0.54
N ILE A 71 -12.19 -8.39 0.92
CA ILE A 71 -10.94 -9.16 0.82
C ILE A 71 -11.06 -10.43 1.66
N GLY A 72 -11.47 -10.33 2.94
CA GLY A 72 -11.63 -11.48 3.82
C GLY A 72 -12.66 -12.52 3.36
N LYS A 73 -13.60 -12.11 2.49
CA LYS A 73 -14.63 -12.99 1.90
C LYS A 73 -14.24 -13.56 0.54
N LEU A 74 -13.54 -12.78 -0.29
CA LEU A 74 -13.40 -13.04 -1.72
C LEU A 74 -11.97 -13.35 -2.16
N LEU A 75 -11.00 -13.36 -1.24
CA LEU A 75 -9.59 -13.60 -1.56
C LEU A 75 -9.41 -14.97 -2.21
N PRO A 76 -8.91 -15.06 -3.45
CA PRO A 76 -8.73 -16.33 -4.13
C PRO A 76 -7.48 -17.07 -3.62
N GLY A 77 -7.57 -18.38 -3.48
CA GLY A 77 -6.48 -19.25 -3.04
C GLY A 77 -6.25 -19.23 -1.53
N LYS A 78 -5.02 -19.50 -1.11
CA LYS A 78 -4.64 -19.52 0.30
C LYS A 78 -4.16 -18.13 0.76
N ARG A 79 -4.33 -17.84 2.06
CA ARG A 79 -3.92 -16.57 2.67
C ARG A 79 -2.42 -16.30 2.54
N ASP A 80 -1.59 -17.32 2.62
CA ASP A 80 -0.13 -17.24 2.55
C ASP A 80 0.41 -16.97 1.13
N GLU A 81 -0.44 -17.07 0.12
CA GLU A 81 -0.11 -16.67 -1.25
C GLU A 81 -0.20 -15.15 -1.48
N TRP A 82 -0.66 -14.39 -0.46
CA TRP A 82 -0.87 -12.97 -0.53
C TRP A 82 -0.07 -12.21 0.52
N VAL A 83 0.44 -11.05 0.14
CA VAL A 83 1.00 -10.05 1.05
C VAL A 83 -0.03 -8.95 1.24
N ILE A 84 -0.61 -8.88 2.44
CA ILE A 84 -1.64 -7.89 2.78
C ILE A 84 -1.00 -6.76 3.60
N VAL A 85 -1.07 -5.56 3.03
CA VAL A 85 -0.72 -4.30 3.68
C VAL A 85 -2.00 -3.66 4.17
N SER A 86 -2.14 -3.43 5.47
CA SER A 86 -3.24 -2.65 6.04
C SER A 86 -2.71 -1.44 6.80
N LYS A 87 -3.62 -0.61 7.32
CA LYS A 87 -3.27 0.67 7.93
C LYS A 87 -3.99 0.88 9.25
N VAL A 88 -3.43 1.78 10.07
CA VAL A 88 -4.01 2.23 11.35
C VAL A 88 -4.02 3.75 11.40
N GLY A 89 -4.84 4.32 12.27
CA GLY A 89 -4.86 5.74 12.57
C GLY A 89 -5.95 6.52 11.87
N GLU A 90 -6.34 6.20 10.62
CA GLU A 90 -7.44 6.85 9.92
C GLU A 90 -8.73 6.03 10.03
N PHE A 91 -9.81 6.71 10.40
CA PHE A 91 -11.19 6.24 10.35
C PHE A 91 -11.98 7.11 9.38
N PHE A 92 -12.84 6.50 8.58
CA PHE A 92 -13.69 7.22 7.64
C PHE A 92 -15.15 6.92 7.94
N GLU A 93 -15.85 7.92 8.47
CA GLU A 93 -17.25 7.82 8.91
C GLU A 93 -18.02 9.06 8.47
N HIS A 94 -19.23 8.88 7.98
CA HIS A 94 -20.11 9.98 7.58
C HIS A 94 -19.46 11.00 6.61
N GLY A 95 -18.65 10.50 5.65
CA GLY A 95 -17.99 11.32 4.64
C GLY A 95 -16.79 12.12 5.16
N LYS A 96 -16.29 11.84 6.37
CA LYS A 96 -15.15 12.56 6.98
C LYS A 96 -14.10 11.58 7.53
N SER A 97 -12.83 11.97 7.38
CA SER A 97 -11.73 11.28 8.06
C SER A 97 -11.56 11.82 9.48
N ARG A 98 -11.40 10.91 10.43
CA ARG A 98 -10.98 11.15 11.81
C ARG A 98 -9.72 10.37 12.08
N PHE A 99 -8.84 10.90 12.91
CA PHE A 99 -7.56 10.26 13.21
C PHE A 99 -7.42 9.99 14.70
N ASP A 100 -6.85 8.83 15.03
CA ASP A 100 -6.46 8.45 16.39
C ASP A 100 -5.26 7.49 16.31
N PHE A 101 -4.11 7.97 16.72
CA PHE A 101 -2.83 7.27 16.69
C PHE A 101 -2.41 6.76 18.07
N SER A 102 -3.36 6.70 19.03
CA SER A 102 -3.05 6.20 20.38
C SER A 102 -2.68 4.71 20.35
N PHE A 103 -1.82 4.32 21.29
CA PHE A 103 -1.40 2.92 21.46
C PHE A 103 -2.60 1.96 21.54
N LYS A 104 -3.56 2.28 22.41
CA LYS A 104 -4.75 1.44 22.64
C LYS A 104 -5.60 1.28 21.39
N THR A 105 -5.86 2.38 20.67
CA THR A 105 -6.65 2.35 19.45
C THR A 105 -5.93 1.58 18.34
N THR A 106 -4.62 1.73 18.22
CA THR A 106 -3.82 1.00 17.24
C THR A 106 -3.88 -0.52 17.46
N ILE A 107 -3.71 -0.99 18.71
CA ILE A 107 -3.86 -2.43 19.04
C ILE A 107 -5.25 -2.91 18.61
N LYS A 108 -6.30 -2.23 19.06
CA LYS A 108 -7.69 -2.59 18.77
C LYS A 108 -7.96 -2.67 17.25
N VAL A 109 -7.51 -1.67 16.50
CA VAL A 109 -7.71 -1.61 15.03
C VAL A 109 -7.05 -2.79 14.33
N ILE A 110 -5.84 -3.22 14.74
CA ILE A 110 -5.21 -4.40 14.15
C ILE A 110 -5.98 -5.66 14.50
N GLU A 111 -6.40 -5.86 15.74
CA GLU A 111 -7.20 -7.03 16.14
C GLU A 111 -8.54 -7.09 15.36
N GLU A 112 -9.24 -5.97 15.19
CA GLU A 112 -10.45 -5.88 14.37
C GLU A 112 -10.16 -6.13 12.87
N THR A 113 -9.04 -5.64 12.36
CA THR A 113 -8.60 -5.86 10.98
C THR A 113 -8.33 -7.34 10.70
N LEU A 114 -7.65 -8.05 11.62
CA LEU A 114 -7.40 -9.47 11.51
C LEU A 114 -8.72 -10.27 11.46
N ALA A 115 -9.66 -9.96 12.34
CA ALA A 115 -10.99 -10.59 12.37
C ALA A 115 -11.75 -10.32 11.06
N THR A 116 -11.74 -9.09 10.55
CA THR A 116 -12.42 -8.68 9.32
C THR A 116 -11.84 -9.37 8.08
N LEU A 117 -10.52 -9.45 8.01
CA LEU A 117 -9.79 -10.12 6.92
C LEU A 117 -9.78 -11.66 7.06
N LYS A 118 -10.26 -12.20 8.19
CA LYS A 118 -10.26 -13.63 8.51
C LYS A 118 -8.87 -14.26 8.43
N THR A 119 -7.92 -13.64 9.10
CA THR A 119 -6.51 -14.04 9.11
C THR A 119 -5.91 -13.86 10.50
N ASP A 120 -4.88 -14.65 10.83
CA ASP A 120 -4.19 -14.58 12.12
C ASP A 120 -3.04 -13.58 12.11
N TYR A 121 -2.64 -13.06 10.94
CA TYR A 121 -1.56 -12.09 10.82
C TYR A 121 -1.75 -11.14 9.63
N LEU A 122 -1.13 -9.95 9.71
CA LEU A 122 -0.85 -9.08 8.57
C LEU A 122 0.61 -9.19 8.15
N ASP A 123 0.88 -9.07 6.86
CA ASP A 123 2.26 -8.99 6.38
C ASP A 123 2.87 -7.63 6.72
N VAL A 124 2.11 -6.55 6.49
CA VAL A 124 2.55 -5.20 6.79
C VAL A 124 1.41 -4.39 7.42
N ALA A 125 1.70 -3.69 8.51
CA ALA A 125 0.82 -2.68 9.07
C ALA A 125 1.49 -1.30 8.99
N LEU A 126 0.81 -0.33 8.38
CA LEU A 126 1.30 1.03 8.20
C LEU A 126 0.49 2.03 9.03
N ILE A 127 1.14 3.02 9.60
CA ILE A 127 0.46 4.22 10.09
C ILE A 127 -0.04 5.01 8.88
N HIS A 128 -1.32 5.35 8.85
CA HIS A 128 -1.93 6.17 7.80
C HIS A 128 -1.91 7.64 8.23
N SER A 129 -0.82 8.33 7.96
CA SER A 129 -0.56 9.68 8.45
C SER A 129 -1.63 10.70 8.07
N ASP A 130 -1.91 11.64 8.98
CA ASP A 130 -2.67 12.87 8.72
C ASP A 130 -1.81 14.00 8.14
N GLY A 131 -0.48 13.90 8.25
CA GLY A 131 0.53 14.87 7.81
C GLY A 131 1.46 15.35 8.95
N ASN A 132 1.15 15.03 10.20
CA ASN A 132 1.97 15.35 11.36
C ASN A 132 2.93 14.18 11.67
N ASP A 133 3.67 13.71 10.69
CA ASP A 133 4.43 12.45 10.73
C ASP A 133 5.33 12.34 11.96
N LEU A 134 6.15 13.36 12.27
CA LEU A 134 7.06 13.34 13.43
C LEU A 134 6.32 13.26 14.75
N GLN A 135 5.25 14.05 14.93
CA GLN A 135 4.42 13.99 16.13
C GLN A 135 3.83 12.60 16.33
N ILE A 136 3.30 11.98 15.27
CA ILE A 136 2.72 10.64 15.32
C ILE A 136 3.77 9.61 15.75
N LEU A 137 4.98 9.69 15.19
CA LEU A 137 6.07 8.76 15.49
C LEU A 137 6.59 8.88 16.93
N GLU A 138 6.66 10.10 17.46
CA GLU A 138 7.34 10.39 18.71
C GLU A 138 6.41 10.49 19.94
N GLN A 139 5.14 10.85 19.73
CA GLN A 139 4.29 11.29 20.84
C GLN A 139 2.95 10.54 20.97
N GLU A 140 2.46 9.87 19.91
CA GLU A 140 1.08 9.39 19.91
C GLU A 140 0.91 7.88 20.22
N GLY A 141 1.99 7.10 20.22
CA GLY A 141 2.00 5.70 20.66
C GLY A 141 1.68 4.68 19.57
N ALA A 142 1.28 5.06 18.35
CA ALA A 142 1.00 4.12 17.27
C ALA A 142 2.24 3.32 16.84
N ALA A 143 3.41 3.95 16.82
CA ALA A 143 4.68 3.30 16.48
C ALA A 143 5.04 2.19 17.49
N ASP A 144 4.87 2.47 18.78
CA ASP A 144 5.12 1.50 19.87
C ASP A 144 4.11 0.36 19.84
N ALA A 145 2.84 0.66 19.54
CA ALA A 145 1.80 -0.36 19.38
C ALA A 145 2.12 -1.32 18.23
N LEU A 146 2.54 -0.80 17.07
CA LEU A 146 2.92 -1.64 15.93
C LEU A 146 4.16 -2.49 16.24
N ARG A 147 5.13 -1.96 16.98
CA ARG A 147 6.30 -2.74 17.44
C ARG A 147 5.85 -3.91 18.34
N THR A 148 4.99 -3.62 19.33
CA THR A 148 4.42 -4.64 20.21
C THR A 148 3.64 -5.72 19.44
N LEU A 149 2.85 -5.32 18.44
CA LEU A 149 2.10 -6.25 17.60
C LEU A 149 3.01 -7.14 16.75
N LYS A 150 4.15 -6.59 16.28
CA LYS A 150 5.18 -7.36 15.57
C LYS A 150 5.85 -8.37 16.50
N GLU A 151 6.22 -8.00 17.72
CA GLU A 151 6.77 -8.91 18.72
C GLU A 151 5.80 -10.04 19.09
N ARG A 152 4.49 -9.76 19.09
CA ARG A 152 3.43 -10.75 19.29
C ARG A 152 3.15 -11.64 18.06
N GLY A 153 3.79 -11.36 16.91
CA GLY A 153 3.60 -12.08 15.65
C GLY A 153 2.28 -11.79 14.92
N LEU A 154 1.52 -10.79 15.34
CA LEU A 154 0.26 -10.39 14.70
C LEU A 154 0.48 -9.58 13.41
N ILE A 155 1.65 -8.96 13.27
CA ILE A 155 2.12 -8.35 12.03
C ILE A 155 3.57 -8.76 11.76
N ARG A 156 3.97 -8.93 10.50
CA ARG A 156 5.33 -9.34 10.13
C ARG A 156 6.28 -8.15 9.98
N ALA A 157 5.76 -7.01 9.50
CA ALA A 157 6.50 -5.77 9.36
C ALA A 157 5.61 -4.55 9.68
N HIS A 158 6.22 -3.47 10.12
CA HIS A 158 5.53 -2.23 10.43
C HIS A 158 6.16 -1.05 9.69
N GLY A 159 5.38 0.01 9.52
CA GLY A 159 5.85 1.19 8.81
C GLY A 159 4.85 2.33 8.84
N MET A 160 5.03 3.27 7.91
CA MET A 160 4.18 4.43 7.77
C MET A 160 3.97 4.84 6.32
N SER A 161 2.76 5.23 5.99
CA SER A 161 2.43 5.96 4.77
C SER A 161 2.60 7.45 5.07
N SER A 162 3.85 7.94 4.96
CA SER A 162 4.25 9.30 5.31
C SER A 162 3.70 10.34 4.33
N LYS A 163 3.74 11.60 4.75
CA LYS A 163 3.32 12.76 3.96
C LYS A 163 4.36 13.88 3.93
N THR A 164 5.41 13.78 4.75
CA THR A 164 6.50 14.75 4.84
C THR A 164 7.83 14.06 4.59
N ILE A 165 8.83 14.82 4.14
CA ILE A 165 10.18 14.30 3.87
C ILE A 165 10.83 13.91 5.20
N GLU A 166 10.79 14.80 6.19
CA GLU A 166 11.38 14.60 7.52
C GLU A 166 10.77 13.37 8.21
N GLY A 167 9.44 13.25 8.17
CA GLY A 167 8.74 12.09 8.71
C GLY A 167 9.09 10.80 7.98
N GLY A 168 9.16 10.83 6.64
CA GLY A 168 9.58 9.68 5.84
C GLY A 168 11.00 9.21 6.15
N VAL A 169 11.93 10.15 6.36
CA VAL A 169 13.31 9.83 6.77
C VAL A 169 13.32 9.23 8.18
N GLN A 170 12.56 9.80 9.13
CA GLN A 170 12.44 9.26 10.48
C GLN A 170 11.83 7.84 10.48
N VAL A 171 10.83 7.57 9.63
CA VAL A 171 10.28 6.21 9.44
C VAL A 171 11.37 5.22 9.03
N VAL A 172 12.23 5.61 8.08
CA VAL A 172 13.34 4.76 7.61
C VAL A 172 14.30 4.40 8.76
N GLU A 173 14.49 5.27 9.74
CA GLU A 173 15.36 4.99 10.90
C GLU A 173 14.72 4.00 11.89
N VAL A 174 13.41 4.14 12.16
CA VAL A 174 12.77 3.45 13.30
C VAL A 174 11.83 2.32 12.91
N MET A 175 11.49 2.17 11.61
CA MET A 175 10.55 1.16 11.12
C MET A 175 11.12 0.31 9.98
N ASP A 176 10.36 -0.69 9.53
CA ASP A 176 10.76 -1.62 8.46
C ASP A 176 10.43 -1.08 7.06
N ILE A 177 9.28 -0.40 6.92
CA ILE A 177 8.67 -0.06 5.63
C ILE A 177 8.25 1.42 5.62
N VAL A 178 8.54 2.10 4.50
CA VAL A 178 7.98 3.42 4.22
C VAL A 178 7.15 3.37 2.95
N MET A 179 5.97 4.01 2.96
CA MET A 179 5.14 4.19 1.78
C MET A 179 5.09 5.68 1.44
N VAL A 180 5.59 6.05 0.25
CA VAL A 180 5.76 7.43 -0.19
C VAL A 180 5.05 7.71 -1.50
N THR A 181 4.79 8.98 -1.79
CA THR A 181 4.35 9.43 -3.11
C THR A 181 5.56 9.63 -4.02
N CYS A 182 5.55 9.01 -5.20
CA CYS A 182 6.57 9.23 -6.21
C CYS A 182 5.97 9.05 -7.60
N ASN A 183 6.08 10.06 -8.44
CA ASN A 183 5.70 10.04 -9.86
C ASN A 183 6.39 11.20 -10.59
N PRO A 184 6.37 11.27 -11.94
CA PRO A 184 7.05 12.32 -12.68
C PRO A 184 6.66 13.77 -12.32
N SER A 185 5.42 13.97 -11.84
CA SER A 185 4.90 15.29 -11.44
C SER A 185 5.08 15.59 -9.95
N TYR A 186 5.50 14.62 -9.14
CA TYR A 186 5.75 14.77 -7.71
C TYR A 186 6.89 13.84 -7.28
N ASN A 187 8.05 14.43 -7.05
CA ASN A 187 9.28 13.73 -6.71
C ASN A 187 10.00 14.30 -5.47
N GLU A 188 9.30 15.08 -4.67
CA GLU A 188 9.88 15.74 -3.48
C GLU A 188 10.34 14.73 -2.43
N GLU A 189 9.69 13.55 -2.33
CA GLU A 189 10.03 12.48 -1.38
C GLU A 189 11.22 11.60 -1.85
N LEU A 190 11.95 11.93 -2.92
CA LEU A 190 13.17 11.20 -3.34
C LEU A 190 14.24 11.07 -2.25
N PRO A 191 14.48 12.05 -1.36
CA PRO A 191 15.40 11.88 -0.24
C PRO A 191 15.04 10.70 0.68
N VAL A 192 13.74 10.41 0.84
CA VAL A 192 13.26 9.27 1.63
C VAL A 192 13.66 7.94 0.96
N LEU A 193 13.54 7.86 -0.38
CA LEU A 193 13.93 6.67 -1.14
C LEU A 193 15.44 6.41 -1.02
N GLN A 194 16.24 7.46 -1.09
CA GLN A 194 17.70 7.38 -0.94
C GLN A 194 18.07 6.87 0.48
N ALA A 195 17.45 7.41 1.52
CA ALA A 195 17.63 6.97 2.89
C ALA A 195 17.22 5.49 3.05
N ALA A 196 16.05 5.10 2.51
CA ALA A 196 15.55 3.73 2.57
C ALA A 196 16.49 2.74 1.85
N LYS A 197 17.02 3.10 0.68
CA LYS A 197 18.00 2.28 -0.04
C LYS A 197 19.27 2.08 0.79
N LYS A 198 19.80 3.16 1.40
CA LYS A 198 21.01 3.11 2.23
C LYS A 198 20.83 2.21 3.45
N SER A 199 19.66 2.23 4.06
CA SER A 199 19.33 1.46 5.28
C SER A 199 18.65 0.11 4.96
N ASN A 200 18.54 -0.28 3.69
CA ASN A 200 17.87 -1.49 3.22
C ASN A 200 16.44 -1.63 3.79
N LYS A 201 15.69 -0.55 3.82
CA LYS A 201 14.28 -0.55 4.24
C LYS A 201 13.34 -0.77 3.07
N GLY A 202 12.15 -1.33 3.35
CA GLY A 202 11.14 -1.57 2.32
C GLY A 202 10.47 -0.28 1.86
N VAL A 203 10.32 -0.14 0.54
CA VAL A 203 9.68 1.03 -0.09
C VAL A 203 8.49 0.60 -0.94
N LEU A 204 7.33 1.15 -0.61
CA LEU A 204 6.12 1.05 -1.41
C LEU A 204 5.75 2.42 -1.97
N ILE A 205 5.43 2.48 -3.26
CA ILE A 205 5.02 3.72 -3.91
C ILE A 205 3.50 3.80 -3.98
N LYS A 206 2.94 4.89 -3.45
CA LYS A 206 1.54 5.29 -3.63
C LYS A 206 1.42 6.41 -4.66
N LYS A 207 0.25 6.55 -5.28
CA LYS A 207 -0.07 7.60 -6.29
C LYS A 207 0.90 7.64 -7.48
N GLY A 208 1.56 6.56 -7.81
CA GLY A 208 2.50 6.49 -8.94
C GLY A 208 1.85 6.84 -10.28
N LEU A 209 0.57 6.54 -10.47
CA LEU A 209 -0.25 6.96 -11.62
C LEU A 209 -1.14 8.17 -11.30
N GLN A 210 -0.70 9.05 -10.39
CA GLN A 210 -1.38 10.31 -10.02
C GLN A 210 -2.87 10.13 -9.68
N SER A 211 -3.22 9.05 -8.94
CA SER A 211 -4.60 8.68 -8.61
C SER A 211 -5.50 8.51 -9.84
N GLY A 212 -4.97 8.08 -10.97
CA GLY A 212 -5.71 7.84 -12.21
C GLY A 212 -5.78 9.06 -13.14
N HIS A 213 -5.07 10.15 -12.85
CA HIS A 213 -4.96 11.32 -13.75
C HIS A 213 -3.98 11.08 -14.91
N VAL A 214 -3.13 10.06 -14.83
CA VAL A 214 -2.29 9.64 -15.95
C VAL A 214 -3.15 8.94 -17.00
N ALA A 215 -3.23 9.52 -18.20
CA ALA A 215 -4.01 9.00 -19.31
C ALA A 215 -3.15 8.27 -20.33
N GLY A 216 -3.71 7.16 -20.88
CA GLY A 216 -3.10 6.41 -21.97
C GLY A 216 -1.89 5.58 -21.58
N GLY A 217 -1.55 4.62 -22.46
CA GLY A 217 -0.46 3.67 -22.20
C GLY A 217 0.93 4.32 -22.13
N GLN A 218 1.16 5.38 -22.91
CA GLN A 218 2.44 6.09 -22.90
C GLN A 218 2.70 6.78 -21.54
N GLY A 219 1.73 7.52 -21.00
CA GLY A 219 1.88 8.17 -19.69
C GLY A 219 2.06 7.17 -18.55
N VAL A 220 1.40 6.01 -18.63
CA VAL A 220 1.61 4.92 -17.67
C VAL A 220 3.04 4.36 -17.78
N GLU A 221 3.54 4.13 -19.01
CA GLU A 221 4.90 3.63 -19.22
C GLU A 221 5.96 4.62 -18.71
N GLU A 222 5.80 5.91 -18.98
CA GLU A 222 6.69 6.96 -18.47
C GLU A 222 6.71 6.99 -16.94
N SER A 223 5.54 6.91 -16.31
CA SER A 223 5.42 6.89 -14.85
C SER A 223 6.08 5.65 -14.25
N LEU A 224 5.83 4.46 -14.80
CA LEU A 224 6.43 3.22 -14.34
C LEU A 224 7.94 3.21 -14.52
N ARG A 225 8.44 3.67 -15.67
CA ARG A 225 9.88 3.79 -15.94
C ARG A 225 10.54 4.74 -14.94
N PHE A 226 9.95 5.90 -14.70
CA PHE A 226 10.44 6.86 -13.71
C PHE A 226 10.50 6.25 -12.32
N ILE A 227 9.42 5.61 -11.85
CA ILE A 227 9.33 5.06 -10.50
C ILE A 227 10.34 3.93 -10.29
N PHE A 228 10.40 2.98 -11.21
CA PHE A 228 11.28 1.80 -11.07
C PHE A 228 12.74 2.08 -11.40
N SER A 229 13.08 3.27 -11.92
CA SER A 229 14.46 3.76 -11.98
C SER A 229 14.93 4.41 -10.67
N GLN A 230 14.01 4.68 -9.72
CA GLN A 230 14.40 5.27 -8.45
C GLN A 230 15.03 4.23 -7.51
N PRO A 231 16.04 4.64 -6.72
CA PRO A 231 16.75 3.72 -5.83
C PRO A 231 15.84 3.17 -4.74
N GLY A 232 15.93 1.86 -4.49
CA GLY A 232 15.28 1.21 -3.36
C GLY A 232 13.78 0.94 -3.52
N VAL A 233 13.15 1.27 -4.63
CA VAL A 233 11.72 0.97 -4.87
C VAL A 233 11.52 -0.54 -4.99
N ASN A 234 10.74 -1.13 -4.08
CA ASN A 234 10.38 -2.55 -4.11
C ASN A 234 9.07 -2.79 -4.85
N GLY A 235 8.07 -1.94 -4.65
CA GLY A 235 6.77 -2.10 -5.30
C GLY A 235 5.96 -0.81 -5.40
N MET A 236 4.97 -0.82 -6.27
CA MET A 236 4.02 0.29 -6.47
C MET A 236 2.58 -0.21 -6.38
N ILE A 237 1.73 0.57 -5.70
CA ILE A 237 0.31 0.27 -5.56
C ILE A 237 -0.50 1.00 -6.63
N VAL A 238 -1.32 0.24 -7.38
CA VAL A 238 -2.28 0.78 -8.35
C VAL A 238 -3.71 0.48 -7.93
N GLY A 239 -4.56 1.51 -7.93
CA GLY A 239 -5.98 1.39 -7.60
C GLY A 239 -6.84 1.33 -8.86
N THR A 240 -7.23 0.13 -9.32
CA THR A 240 -8.14 -0.05 -10.44
C THR A 240 -9.21 -1.09 -10.13
N ILE A 241 -10.41 -0.89 -10.68
CA ILE A 241 -11.52 -1.87 -10.72
C ILE A 241 -11.84 -2.28 -12.16
N ASN A 242 -11.04 -1.81 -13.12
CA ASN A 242 -11.18 -2.16 -14.53
C ASN A 242 -10.14 -3.25 -14.88
N PRO A 243 -10.59 -4.46 -15.32
CA PRO A 243 -9.71 -5.55 -15.70
C PRO A 243 -8.71 -5.20 -16.81
N ASP A 244 -9.15 -4.46 -17.83
CA ASP A 244 -8.31 -4.08 -18.96
C ASP A 244 -7.20 -3.11 -18.52
N HIS A 245 -7.50 -2.19 -17.60
CA HIS A 245 -6.48 -1.30 -17.01
C HIS A 245 -5.47 -2.09 -16.20
N LEU A 246 -5.91 -3.09 -15.42
CA LEU A 246 -5.00 -3.95 -14.65
C LEU A 246 -4.06 -4.70 -15.58
N LEU A 247 -4.59 -5.38 -16.60
CA LEU A 247 -3.80 -6.11 -17.59
C LEU A 247 -2.84 -5.21 -18.36
N SER A 248 -3.30 -4.01 -18.74
CA SER A 248 -2.45 -3.03 -19.44
C SER A 248 -1.27 -2.61 -18.55
N ASN A 249 -1.54 -2.28 -17.28
CA ASN A 249 -0.48 -1.89 -16.33
C ASN A 249 0.54 -3.01 -16.11
N ILE A 250 0.09 -4.26 -15.99
CA ILE A 250 0.96 -5.43 -15.87
C ILE A 250 1.89 -5.56 -17.09
N ARG A 251 1.33 -5.55 -18.31
CA ARG A 251 2.10 -5.68 -19.56
C ARG A 251 3.13 -4.55 -19.73
N ILE A 252 2.73 -3.32 -19.38
CA ILE A 252 3.63 -2.17 -19.47
C ILE A 252 4.77 -2.32 -18.45
N LEU A 253 4.45 -2.69 -17.21
CA LEU A 253 5.46 -2.88 -16.17
C LEU A 253 6.46 -3.97 -16.55
N GLU A 254 6.01 -5.12 -17.04
CA GLU A 254 6.91 -6.20 -17.48
C GLU A 254 7.90 -5.73 -18.53
N ARG A 255 7.46 -4.94 -19.52
CA ARG A 255 8.36 -4.33 -20.52
C ARG A 255 9.33 -3.32 -19.92
N VAL A 256 8.89 -2.55 -18.93
CA VAL A 256 9.74 -1.57 -18.24
C VAL A 256 10.84 -2.27 -17.45
N LEU A 257 10.49 -3.30 -16.69
CA LEU A 257 11.45 -4.03 -15.84
C LEU A 257 12.49 -4.81 -16.63
N GLN A 258 12.16 -5.28 -17.84
CA GLN A 258 13.13 -5.92 -18.75
C GLN A 258 14.21 -4.95 -19.29
N LYS A 259 13.96 -3.64 -19.24
CA LYS A 259 14.83 -2.58 -19.79
C LYS A 259 15.57 -1.78 -18.73
N VAL A 260 15.25 -1.96 -17.44
CA VAL A 260 15.97 -1.31 -16.33
C VAL A 260 17.10 -2.25 -15.92
N PRO A 261 18.39 -1.85 -16.03
CA PRO A 261 19.50 -2.63 -15.48
C PRO A 261 19.35 -2.75 -13.96
N GLU A 262 19.78 -3.88 -13.40
CA GLU A 262 19.84 -4.12 -11.94
C GLU A 262 20.71 -3.10 -11.20
#